data_fb100ba33c2f9031bc91da1cce7d3245
#
_entry.id   fb100ba33c2f9031bc91da1cce7d3245
#
_cell.length_a   1.000
_cell.length_b   1.000
_cell.length_c   1.000
_cell.angle_alpha   90.00
_cell.angle_beta   90.00
_cell.angle_gamma   90.00
#
_symmetry.space_group_name_H-M   'P 1'
#
loop_
_entity.id
_entity.type
_entity.pdbx_description
1 polymer ?
#
loop_
_entity_poly.entity_id
_entity_poly.type
_entity_poly.pdbx_seq_one_letter_code
_entity_poly.pdbx_strand_id
1 'polypeptide(L)'
;LYAEQGSETKYPRIKEYRTLGRTGFKASDIGIGTARVYPIPVMNAVLDAGVNYIDSAEGYGRGAAEKNIAEAIKGRDRKSIFITTKIRMRGVNSKEQVIEKVQQCLQRLQADYIDCLMLQGPPTVEALKDENFHQGMAQLKKDGKVRFVGVANHGSRFQGQGETMEKVLLAAVEDGRFDILLLVYNFIQKEAGEKILEAAAKKNIATTIMKSDPLGRYFEMKARMEQMKEKGETVDERTQRYMSRMVETAKKAESFLQKNNLKDPREIKTAALKFVLNNPKVNTLNLAFNNFDDISNFLKLSGSGLDQTEKNKLAAFEEGFGQLYCRHACGLCESSCPHDVPVNTIMRYNHYFEAHAVKNSLWKNMQNSQLIMPITAAIVRAGANNPVLMVFPYRDY
;
A
#
# COMPACT_ATOMS: atom_id res chain seq x y z
N LEU A 1 42.03 -27.93 5.93
CA LEU A 1 41.09 -27.95 4.81
C LEU A 1 39.74 -28.44 5.34
N TYR A 2 38.98 -27.57 5.99
CA TYR A 2 37.54 -27.76 6.22
C TYR A 2 36.82 -27.13 5.06
N ALA A 3 36.26 -27.94 4.18
CA ALA A 3 35.31 -27.49 3.18
C ALA A 3 34.07 -26.95 3.93
N GLU A 4 33.74 -25.68 3.73
CA GLU A 4 32.44 -25.14 4.09
C GLU A 4 31.36 -25.97 3.39
N GLN A 5 30.70 -26.85 4.13
CA GLN A 5 29.47 -27.46 3.70
C GLN A 5 28.44 -26.32 3.65
N GLY A 6 28.20 -25.81 2.44
CA GLY A 6 27.09 -24.87 2.20
C GLY A 6 25.81 -25.54 2.63
N SER A 7 25.25 -25.11 3.74
CA SER A 7 23.90 -25.52 4.16
C SER A 7 22.94 -25.16 3.03
N GLU A 8 22.39 -26.17 2.35
CA GLU A 8 21.28 -25.96 1.42
C GLU A 8 20.18 -25.19 2.17
N THR A 9 20.01 -23.92 1.80
CA THR A 9 19.00 -23.09 2.45
C THR A 9 17.63 -23.61 2.01
N LYS A 10 16.78 -23.96 2.97
CA LYS A 10 15.43 -24.50 2.76
C LYS A 10 14.54 -23.62 1.87
N TYR A 11 14.89 -22.35 1.70
CA TYR A 11 14.11 -21.37 0.96
C TYR A 11 14.97 -20.64 -0.09
N PRO A 12 14.36 -20.15 -1.19
CA PRO A 12 15.04 -19.25 -2.13
C PRO A 12 15.59 -18.02 -1.41
N ARG A 13 16.77 -17.57 -1.83
CA ARG A 13 17.41 -16.37 -1.27
C ARG A 13 17.13 -15.15 -2.15
N ILE A 14 17.23 -13.96 -1.55
CA ILE A 14 17.26 -12.68 -2.27
C ILE A 14 18.44 -12.71 -3.27
N LYS A 15 18.15 -12.30 -4.50
CA LYS A 15 19.11 -12.24 -5.62
C LYS A 15 19.48 -10.81 -6.00
N GLU A 16 18.62 -9.84 -5.67
CA GLU A 16 18.81 -8.45 -6.06
C GLU A 16 18.69 -7.52 -4.85
N TYR A 17 19.66 -6.60 -4.76
CA TYR A 17 19.66 -5.51 -3.78
C TYR A 17 19.75 -4.18 -4.51
N ARG A 18 18.85 -3.24 -4.17
CA ARG A 18 18.75 -1.92 -4.79
C ARG A 18 19.10 -0.83 -3.79
N THR A 19 19.77 0.20 -4.26
CA THR A 19 20.11 1.35 -3.39
C THR A 19 18.85 2.14 -3.06
N LEU A 20 18.55 2.33 -1.78
CA LEU A 20 17.43 3.17 -1.31
C LEU A 20 17.77 4.66 -1.51
N GLY A 21 17.72 5.12 -2.76
CA GLY A 21 17.96 6.51 -3.10
C GLY A 21 19.16 7.11 -2.36
N ARG A 22 19.01 8.31 -1.83
CA ARG A 22 20.04 9.06 -1.11
C ARG A 22 20.40 8.50 0.27
N THR A 23 19.69 7.48 0.77
CA THR A 23 20.07 6.82 2.03
C THR A 23 21.36 6.00 1.90
N GLY A 24 21.71 5.58 0.68
CA GLY A 24 22.87 4.75 0.39
C GLY A 24 22.74 3.28 0.81
N PHE A 25 21.68 2.91 1.53
CA PHE A 25 21.48 1.54 1.99
C PHE A 25 21.12 0.59 0.82
N LYS A 26 21.70 -0.60 0.79
CA LYS A 26 21.38 -1.65 -0.17
C LYS A 26 20.25 -2.52 0.37
N ALA A 27 19.01 -2.19 0.01
CA ALA A 27 17.84 -2.97 0.41
C ALA A 27 17.56 -4.11 -0.57
N SER A 28 17.09 -5.23 -0.06
CA SER A 28 16.53 -6.30 -0.88
C SER A 28 15.36 -5.77 -1.71
N ASP A 29 15.25 -6.20 -2.97
CA ASP A 29 14.17 -5.82 -3.88
C ASP A 29 12.78 -6.24 -3.38
N ILE A 30 12.73 -7.22 -2.46
CA ILE A 30 11.56 -7.65 -1.71
C ILE A 30 11.80 -7.36 -0.22
N GLY A 31 10.87 -6.65 0.41
CA GLY A 31 10.88 -6.30 1.83
C GLY A 31 9.70 -6.92 2.59
N ILE A 32 9.78 -6.90 3.92
CA ILE A 32 8.72 -7.35 4.82
C ILE A 32 7.77 -6.21 5.14
N GLY A 33 6.48 -6.34 4.79
CA GLY A 33 5.43 -5.43 5.22
C GLY A 33 4.65 -6.01 6.39
N THR A 34 4.70 -5.39 7.57
CA THR A 34 4.16 -5.94 8.82
C THR A 34 2.75 -5.46 9.18
N ALA A 35 1.96 -5.02 8.23
CA ALA A 35 0.58 -4.57 8.48
C ALA A 35 -0.32 -5.66 9.12
N ARG A 36 0.08 -6.91 9.02
CA ARG A 36 -0.40 -8.03 9.82
C ARG A 36 0.70 -8.43 10.79
N VAL A 37 0.33 -8.92 11.98
CA VAL A 37 1.30 -9.46 12.95
C VAL A 37 1.66 -10.87 12.51
N TYR A 38 2.91 -11.10 12.14
CA TYR A 38 3.38 -12.39 11.63
C TYR A 38 4.02 -13.24 12.73
N PRO A 39 4.00 -14.58 12.58
CA PRO A 39 4.78 -15.45 13.44
C PRO A 39 6.28 -15.14 13.36
N ILE A 40 6.93 -15.02 14.50
CA ILE A 40 8.39 -14.73 14.58
C ILE A 40 9.22 -15.75 13.79
N PRO A 41 8.93 -17.07 13.82
CA PRO A 41 9.69 -18.04 13.02
C PRO A 41 9.64 -17.79 11.51
N VAL A 42 8.52 -17.30 10.98
CA VAL A 42 8.39 -16.94 9.56
C VAL A 42 9.25 -15.70 9.27
N MET A 43 9.21 -14.68 10.13
CA MET A 43 10.03 -13.48 9.99
C MET A 43 11.51 -13.81 10.03
N ASN A 44 11.95 -14.67 10.94
CA ASN A 44 13.32 -15.14 11.02
C ASN A 44 13.77 -15.82 9.72
N ALA A 45 12.98 -16.75 9.19
CA ALA A 45 13.29 -17.44 7.95
C ALA A 45 13.39 -16.49 6.73
N VAL A 46 12.54 -15.44 6.70
CA VAL A 46 12.61 -14.39 5.65
C VAL A 46 13.91 -13.58 5.77
N LEU A 47 14.30 -13.20 6.99
CA LEU A 47 15.57 -12.49 7.23
C LEU A 47 16.79 -13.36 6.91
N ASP A 48 16.75 -14.66 7.28
CA ASP A 48 17.82 -15.63 6.97
C ASP A 48 17.98 -15.86 5.46
N ALA A 49 16.90 -15.69 4.70
CA ALA A 49 16.91 -15.74 3.24
C ALA A 49 17.46 -14.46 2.58
N GLY A 50 17.88 -13.47 3.36
CA GLY A 50 18.57 -12.26 2.88
C GLY A 50 17.66 -11.02 2.74
N VAL A 51 16.38 -11.09 3.12
CA VAL A 51 15.55 -9.88 3.19
C VAL A 51 16.08 -8.99 4.31
N ASN A 52 16.29 -7.71 4.01
CA ASN A 52 16.89 -6.77 4.94
C ASN A 52 16.15 -5.43 5.04
N TYR A 53 14.95 -5.32 4.47
CA TYR A 53 14.07 -4.17 4.60
C TYR A 53 12.77 -4.56 5.30
N ILE A 54 12.43 -3.87 6.39
CA ILE A 54 11.22 -4.11 7.19
C ILE A 54 10.39 -2.84 7.25
N ASP A 55 9.13 -2.94 6.87
CA ASP A 55 8.14 -1.85 6.92
C ASP A 55 7.08 -2.11 8.00
N SER A 56 7.00 -1.21 9.00
CA SER A 56 6.05 -1.26 10.10
C SER A 56 5.29 0.06 10.28
N ALA A 57 4.49 0.14 11.33
CA ALA A 57 3.85 1.36 11.82
C ALA A 57 3.42 1.20 13.28
N GLU A 58 3.37 2.32 14.05
CA GLU A 58 2.95 2.34 15.46
C GLU A 58 1.61 1.66 15.73
N GLY A 59 0.67 1.76 14.77
CA GLY A 59 -0.68 1.23 14.88
C GLY A 59 -0.84 -0.23 14.45
N TYR A 60 0.18 -0.88 13.89
CA TYR A 60 0.05 -2.25 13.39
C TYR A 60 -0.04 -3.25 14.55
N GLY A 61 -1.18 -3.97 14.61
CA GLY A 61 -1.45 -4.87 15.71
C GLY A 61 -1.40 -4.19 17.11
N ARG A 62 -1.71 -2.88 17.19
CA ARG A 62 -1.58 -2.07 18.40
C ARG A 62 -0.15 -2.09 18.98
N GLY A 63 0.84 -2.02 18.11
CA GLY A 63 2.26 -2.05 18.48
C GLY A 63 2.88 -3.46 18.51
N ALA A 64 2.10 -4.53 18.36
CA ALA A 64 2.62 -5.91 18.36
C ALA A 64 3.57 -6.16 17.17
N ALA A 65 3.35 -5.51 16.01
CA ALA A 65 4.24 -5.66 14.87
C ALA A 65 5.68 -5.20 15.19
N GLU A 66 5.84 -4.06 15.86
CA GLU A 66 7.15 -3.55 16.26
C GLU A 66 7.82 -4.45 17.32
N LYS A 67 7.06 -5.01 18.26
CA LYS A 67 7.58 -5.98 19.24
C LYS A 67 8.06 -7.28 18.57
N ASN A 68 7.31 -7.79 17.58
CA ASN A 68 7.72 -8.98 16.84
C ASN A 68 8.97 -8.73 15.98
N ILE A 69 9.14 -7.52 15.46
CA ILE A 69 10.38 -7.12 14.78
C ILE A 69 11.54 -7.16 15.78
N ALA A 70 11.38 -6.59 16.98
CA ALA A 70 12.42 -6.61 18.01
C ALA A 70 12.91 -8.02 18.31
N GLU A 71 12.00 -8.98 18.50
CA GLU A 71 12.35 -10.38 18.73
C GLU A 71 13.02 -11.04 17.51
N ALA A 72 12.55 -10.76 16.29
CA ALA A 72 13.10 -11.35 15.09
C ALA A 72 14.50 -10.85 14.75
N ILE A 73 14.84 -9.61 15.11
CA ILE A 73 16.17 -9.05 14.84
C ILE A 73 17.18 -9.27 15.97
N LYS A 74 16.76 -9.86 17.08
CA LYS A 74 17.60 -10.12 18.24
C LYS A 74 18.80 -10.98 17.86
N GLY A 75 20.01 -10.51 18.22
CA GLY A 75 21.26 -11.19 17.89
C GLY A 75 21.74 -11.00 16.45
N ARG A 76 21.01 -10.27 15.60
CA ARG A 76 21.42 -9.91 14.24
C ARG A 76 22.20 -8.59 14.24
N ASP A 77 23.06 -8.39 13.25
CA ASP A 77 23.68 -7.08 13.03
C ASP A 77 22.59 -6.05 12.67
N ARG A 78 22.33 -5.13 13.61
CA ARG A 78 21.32 -4.09 13.44
C ARG A 78 21.57 -3.19 12.22
N LYS A 79 22.84 -3.00 11.83
CA LYS A 79 23.22 -2.17 10.68
C LYS A 79 22.92 -2.85 9.35
N SER A 80 22.80 -4.16 9.33
CA SER A 80 22.47 -4.92 8.12
C SER A 80 20.97 -4.89 7.78
N ILE A 81 20.12 -4.37 8.69
CA ILE A 81 18.64 -4.36 8.53
C ILE A 81 18.15 -2.92 8.54
N PHE A 82 17.37 -2.54 7.52
CA PHE A 82 16.73 -1.24 7.43
C PHE A 82 15.29 -1.32 7.95
N ILE A 83 15.01 -0.63 9.04
CA ILE A 83 13.70 -0.61 9.69
C ILE A 83 13.00 0.70 9.43
N THR A 84 11.83 0.62 8.81
CA THR A 84 10.91 1.73 8.66
C THR A 84 9.71 1.54 9.58
N THR A 85 9.34 2.57 10.35
CA THR A 85 8.05 2.63 11.04
C THR A 85 7.37 3.96 10.76
N LYS A 86 6.12 4.12 11.19
CA LYS A 86 5.28 5.27 10.81
C LYS A 86 4.48 5.76 12.00
N ILE A 87 4.30 7.07 12.08
CA ILE A 87 3.39 7.71 13.03
C ILE A 87 2.32 8.52 12.31
N ARG A 88 1.16 8.67 12.96
CA ARG A 88 0.08 9.55 12.51
C ARG A 88 0.09 10.83 13.32
N MET A 89 -0.20 11.94 12.63
CA MET A 89 -0.24 13.27 13.26
C MET A 89 -1.62 13.62 13.84
N ARG A 90 -2.63 12.75 13.69
CA ARG A 90 -3.94 13.02 14.28
C ARG A 90 -3.86 13.14 15.81
N GLY A 91 -4.27 14.30 16.34
CA GLY A 91 -4.23 14.62 17.77
C GLY A 91 -2.83 14.96 18.30
N VAL A 92 -1.86 15.20 17.42
CA VAL A 92 -0.52 15.66 17.76
C VAL A 92 -0.47 17.18 17.57
N ASN A 93 -0.15 17.92 18.63
CA ASN A 93 -0.22 19.38 18.65
C ASN A 93 1.12 20.03 19.04
N SER A 94 2.16 19.23 19.29
CA SER A 94 3.50 19.74 19.61
C SER A 94 4.61 18.80 19.14
N LYS A 95 5.83 19.31 18.99
CA LYS A 95 7.00 18.50 18.64
C LYS A 95 7.36 17.49 19.73
N GLU A 96 7.08 17.80 20.99
CA GLU A 96 7.33 16.91 22.13
C GLU A 96 6.48 15.66 22.01
N GLN A 97 5.21 15.79 21.62
CA GLN A 97 4.32 14.65 21.36
C GLN A 97 4.81 13.79 20.17
N VAL A 98 5.39 14.41 19.13
CA VAL A 98 6.04 13.68 18.04
C VAL A 98 7.21 12.86 18.58
N ILE A 99 8.09 13.49 19.37
CA ILE A 99 9.27 12.86 19.98
C ILE A 99 8.81 11.68 20.87
N GLU A 100 7.80 11.89 21.72
CA GLU A 100 7.26 10.84 22.58
C GLU A 100 6.74 9.64 21.80
N LYS A 101 5.97 9.86 20.72
CA LYS A 101 5.51 8.78 19.83
C LYS A 101 6.67 7.96 19.26
N VAL A 102 7.72 8.63 18.83
CA VAL A 102 8.92 7.96 18.28
C VAL A 102 9.67 7.20 19.36
N GLN A 103 9.78 7.75 20.57
CA GLN A 103 10.35 7.03 21.72
C GLN A 103 9.57 5.76 22.05
N GLN A 104 8.22 5.80 22.00
CA GLN A 104 7.38 4.61 22.15
C GLN A 104 7.62 3.58 21.04
N CYS A 105 7.85 4.01 19.78
CA CYS A 105 8.26 3.08 18.71
C CYS A 105 9.62 2.43 19.01
N LEU A 106 10.61 3.21 19.43
CA LEU A 106 11.93 2.72 19.81
C LEU A 106 11.88 1.71 20.96
N GLN A 107 11.06 2.00 21.98
CA GLN A 107 10.85 1.07 23.10
C GLN A 107 10.24 -0.28 22.63
N ARG A 108 9.23 -0.24 21.74
CA ARG A 108 8.63 -1.48 21.20
C ARG A 108 9.58 -2.24 20.28
N LEU A 109 10.39 -1.52 19.50
CA LEU A 109 11.42 -2.10 18.64
C LEU A 109 12.66 -2.56 19.39
N GLN A 110 12.81 -2.20 20.69
CA GLN A 110 14.01 -2.41 21.48
C GLN A 110 15.28 -1.97 20.74
N ALA A 111 15.22 -0.82 20.08
CA ALA A 111 16.27 -0.31 19.22
C ALA A 111 16.73 1.07 19.64
N ASP A 112 18.02 1.35 19.44
CA ASP A 112 18.61 2.67 19.73
C ASP A 112 18.20 3.72 18.71
N TYR A 113 17.91 3.29 17.48
CA TYR A 113 17.52 4.15 16.37
C TYR A 113 16.55 3.45 15.40
N ILE A 114 15.80 4.27 14.65
CA ILE A 114 14.97 3.88 13.50
C ILE A 114 15.66 4.37 12.25
N ASP A 115 15.79 3.51 11.21
CA ASP A 115 16.40 3.93 9.95
C ASP A 115 15.54 4.96 9.24
N CYS A 116 14.25 4.73 9.08
CA CYS A 116 13.34 5.70 8.51
C CYS A 116 12.04 5.81 9.32
N LEU A 117 11.73 7.03 9.77
CA LEU A 117 10.40 7.33 10.29
C LEU A 117 9.54 7.98 9.22
N MET A 118 8.35 7.45 8.98
CA MET A 118 7.43 7.99 7.98
C MET A 118 6.24 8.71 8.59
N LEU A 119 5.89 9.84 7.97
CA LEU A 119 4.58 10.46 8.14
C LEU A 119 3.51 9.57 7.50
N GLN A 120 2.58 9.05 8.31
CA GLN A 120 1.60 8.07 7.85
C GLN A 120 0.31 8.71 7.33
N GLY A 121 0.10 8.66 6.02
CA GLY A 121 -1.16 9.01 5.38
C GLY A 121 -1.58 10.47 5.56
N PRO A 122 -0.70 11.46 5.31
CA PRO A 122 -1.11 12.85 5.31
C PRO A 122 -2.25 13.04 4.32
N PRO A 123 -3.38 13.65 4.74
CA PRO A 123 -4.56 13.74 3.88
C PRO A 123 -4.43 14.79 2.78
N THR A 124 -3.57 15.77 2.95
CA THR A 124 -3.39 16.90 2.03
C THR A 124 -1.92 17.28 1.89
N VAL A 125 -1.61 18.10 0.89
CA VAL A 125 -0.28 18.70 0.72
C VAL A 125 0.09 19.57 1.93
N GLU A 126 -0.88 20.26 2.52
CA GLU A 126 -0.64 21.07 3.70
C GLU A 126 -0.22 20.22 4.91
N ALA A 127 -0.81 19.05 5.07
CA ALA A 127 -0.42 18.12 6.13
C ALA A 127 1.01 17.57 6.00
N LEU A 128 1.66 17.69 4.83
CA LEU A 128 3.08 17.38 4.67
C LEU A 128 3.99 18.41 5.37
N LYS A 129 3.49 19.63 5.55
CA LYS A 129 4.25 20.77 6.07
C LYS A 129 4.10 20.93 7.57
N ASP A 130 3.48 19.97 8.27
CA ASP A 130 3.27 20.04 9.72
C ASP A 130 4.57 20.34 10.46
N GLU A 131 4.67 21.54 11.02
CA GLU A 131 5.88 22.03 11.66
C GLU A 131 6.26 21.24 12.92
N ASN A 132 5.27 20.74 13.67
CA ASN A 132 5.56 19.90 14.83
C ASN A 132 6.24 18.59 14.41
N PHE A 133 5.78 18.00 13.31
CA PHE A 133 6.42 16.80 12.73
C PHE A 133 7.87 17.11 12.35
N HIS A 134 8.10 18.15 11.56
CA HIS A 134 9.44 18.45 11.04
C HIS A 134 10.41 18.88 12.12
N GLN A 135 10.00 19.69 13.08
CA GLN A 135 10.83 20.07 14.23
C GLN A 135 11.15 18.86 15.12
N GLY A 136 10.17 17.99 15.35
CA GLY A 136 10.39 16.72 16.06
C GLY A 136 11.39 15.82 15.32
N MET A 137 11.27 15.71 13.99
CA MET A 137 12.23 14.94 13.17
C MET A 137 13.62 15.54 13.18
N ALA A 138 13.75 16.86 13.12
CA ALA A 138 15.05 17.54 13.19
C ALA A 138 15.76 17.23 14.52
N GLN A 139 15.03 17.31 15.64
CA GLN A 139 15.58 16.96 16.96
C GLN A 139 15.97 15.48 17.03
N LEU A 140 15.10 14.55 16.60
CA LEU A 140 15.36 13.12 16.63
C LEU A 140 16.54 12.71 15.72
N LYS A 141 16.73 13.38 14.58
CA LYS A 141 17.92 13.21 13.74
C LYS A 141 19.19 13.68 14.45
N LYS A 142 19.15 14.85 15.09
CA LYS A 142 20.27 15.39 15.89
C LYS A 142 20.66 14.43 17.03
N ASP A 143 19.67 13.82 17.67
CA ASP A 143 19.87 12.89 18.79
C ASP A 143 20.24 11.47 18.33
N GLY A 144 20.38 11.24 17.02
CA GLY A 144 20.70 9.94 16.43
C GLY A 144 19.60 8.89 16.56
N LYS A 145 18.36 9.30 16.88
CA LYS A 145 17.21 8.40 17.08
C LYS A 145 16.48 8.05 15.78
N VAL A 146 16.56 8.91 14.78
CA VAL A 146 16.02 8.68 13.42
C VAL A 146 17.10 9.07 12.41
N ARG A 147 17.34 8.21 11.41
CA ARG A 147 18.35 8.50 10.37
C ARG A 147 17.74 9.24 9.19
N PHE A 148 16.59 8.76 8.70
CA PHE A 148 15.91 9.24 7.50
C PHE A 148 14.44 9.53 7.79
N VAL A 149 13.83 10.39 6.97
CA VAL A 149 12.41 10.75 7.06
C VAL A 149 11.71 10.31 5.79
N GLY A 150 10.54 9.70 5.93
CA GLY A 150 9.73 9.30 4.79
C GLY A 150 8.28 9.75 4.89
N VAL A 151 7.53 9.47 3.85
CA VAL A 151 6.08 9.64 3.82
C VAL A 151 5.40 8.45 3.16
N ALA A 152 4.32 7.97 3.78
CA ALA A 152 3.49 6.90 3.25
C ALA A 152 2.13 7.44 2.86
N ASN A 153 1.70 7.27 1.60
CA ASN A 153 0.37 7.67 1.16
C ASN A 153 -0.23 6.63 0.20
N HIS A 154 -1.52 6.40 0.31
CA HIS A 154 -2.27 5.49 -0.56
C HIS A 154 -3.60 6.11 -1.02
N GLY A 155 -3.70 7.43 -0.97
CA GLY A 155 -4.92 8.19 -1.19
C GLY A 155 -5.81 8.24 0.05
N SER A 156 -6.68 9.23 0.09
CA SER A 156 -7.64 9.40 1.16
C SER A 156 -8.64 8.24 1.18
N ARG A 157 -8.81 7.61 2.34
CA ARG A 157 -9.82 6.54 2.54
C ARG A 157 -11.10 7.03 3.19
N PHE A 158 -11.06 8.18 3.85
CA PHE A 158 -12.13 8.61 4.73
C PHE A 158 -12.44 10.09 4.53
N GLN A 159 -13.73 10.38 4.39
CA GLN A 159 -14.35 11.69 4.58
C GLN A 159 -14.22 12.75 3.46
N GLY A 160 -13.94 12.39 2.22
CA GLY A 160 -14.10 13.34 1.09
C GLY A 160 -13.24 14.62 1.13
N GLN A 161 -12.30 14.73 2.06
CA GLN A 161 -11.46 15.92 2.27
C GLN A 161 -9.97 15.66 2.01
N GLY A 162 -9.62 14.54 1.38
CA GLY A 162 -8.23 14.20 1.10
C GLY A 162 -7.87 14.42 -0.35
N GLU A 163 -6.64 14.85 -0.57
CA GLU A 163 -6.05 14.95 -1.89
C GLU A 163 -5.60 13.58 -2.41
N THR A 164 -5.35 13.46 -3.73
CA THR A 164 -4.91 12.22 -4.34
C THR A 164 -3.51 11.83 -3.85
N MET A 165 -3.20 10.52 -3.90
CA MET A 165 -1.83 10.05 -3.62
C MET A 165 -0.81 10.73 -4.52
N GLU A 166 -1.13 10.89 -5.82
CA GLU A 166 -0.27 11.56 -6.80
C GLU A 166 0.06 12.97 -6.35
N LYS A 167 -0.95 13.80 -6.06
CA LYS A 167 -0.75 15.20 -5.65
C LYS A 167 0.08 15.30 -4.37
N VAL A 168 -0.24 14.51 -3.35
CA VAL A 168 0.48 14.55 -2.05
C VAL A 168 1.93 14.08 -2.21
N LEU A 169 2.17 12.97 -2.92
CA LEU A 169 3.53 12.44 -3.03
C LEU A 169 4.40 13.23 -4.00
N LEU A 170 3.87 13.83 -5.06
CA LEU A 170 4.61 14.76 -5.88
C LEU A 170 4.99 16.02 -5.09
N ALA A 171 4.09 16.55 -4.26
CA ALA A 171 4.42 17.65 -3.37
C ALA A 171 5.49 17.26 -2.34
N ALA A 172 5.49 16.02 -1.83
CA ALA A 172 6.56 15.53 -0.95
C ALA A 172 7.92 15.42 -1.65
N VAL A 173 7.94 15.06 -2.94
CA VAL A 173 9.15 15.11 -3.76
C VAL A 173 9.68 16.53 -3.91
N GLU A 174 8.80 17.51 -4.13
CA GLU A 174 9.19 18.93 -4.26
C GLU A 174 9.64 19.53 -2.92
N ASP A 175 9.02 19.15 -1.82
CA ASP A 175 9.39 19.58 -0.46
C ASP A 175 10.85 19.27 -0.11
N GLY A 176 11.36 18.14 -0.59
CA GLY A 176 12.78 17.76 -0.45
C GLY A 176 13.20 17.21 0.92
N ARG A 177 12.35 17.32 1.95
CA ARG A 177 12.65 16.82 3.31
C ARG A 177 12.45 15.32 3.47
N PHE A 178 11.77 14.66 2.53
CA PHE A 178 11.47 13.23 2.58
C PHE A 178 12.50 12.43 1.78
N ASP A 179 13.11 11.45 2.43
CA ASP A 179 14.15 10.58 1.86
C ASP A 179 13.56 9.34 1.19
N ILE A 180 12.38 8.88 1.65
CA ILE A 180 11.72 7.66 1.18
C ILE A 180 10.21 7.90 1.03
N LEU A 181 9.64 7.43 -0.08
CA LEU A 181 8.20 7.40 -0.33
C LEU A 181 7.68 5.96 -0.27
N LEU A 182 6.57 5.73 0.44
CA LEU A 182 5.81 4.49 0.37
C LEU A 182 4.50 4.75 -0.36
N LEU A 183 4.32 4.14 -1.52
CA LEU A 183 3.19 4.40 -2.43
C LEU A 183 2.49 3.13 -2.90
N VAL A 184 1.28 3.29 -3.43
CA VAL A 184 0.57 2.24 -4.16
C VAL A 184 1.09 2.24 -5.60
N TYR A 185 1.57 1.09 -6.06
CA TYR A 185 1.92 0.85 -7.44
C TYR A 185 1.60 -0.58 -7.85
N ASN A 186 0.83 -0.74 -8.91
CA ASN A 186 0.46 -2.01 -9.50
C ASN A 186 0.03 -1.78 -10.95
N PHE A 187 -0.13 -2.85 -11.72
CA PHE A 187 -0.44 -2.77 -13.14
C PHE A 187 -1.79 -2.12 -13.48
N ILE A 188 -2.75 -2.08 -12.53
CA ILE A 188 -4.05 -1.40 -12.72
C ILE A 188 -3.95 0.10 -12.45
N GLN A 189 -3.11 0.50 -11.48
CA GLN A 189 -2.95 1.89 -11.02
C GLN A 189 -1.55 2.41 -11.35
N LYS A 190 -1.04 2.12 -12.56
CA LYS A 190 0.34 2.39 -12.95
C LYS A 190 0.61 3.87 -13.18
N GLU A 191 -0.32 4.63 -13.76
CA GLU A 191 -0.06 5.98 -14.25
C GLU A 191 0.36 6.95 -13.13
N ALA A 192 -0.41 7.00 -12.05
CA ALA A 192 -0.06 7.83 -10.89
C ALA A 192 1.24 7.38 -10.23
N GLY A 193 1.43 6.05 -10.12
CA GLY A 193 2.66 5.47 -9.58
C GLY A 193 3.88 5.82 -10.42
N GLU A 194 3.82 5.68 -11.73
CA GLU A 194 4.92 5.98 -12.65
C GLU A 194 5.37 7.44 -12.58
N LYS A 195 4.42 8.39 -12.51
CA LYS A 195 4.75 9.81 -12.34
C LYS A 195 5.52 10.06 -11.04
N ILE A 196 5.07 9.44 -9.93
CA ILE A 196 5.74 9.58 -8.62
C ILE A 196 7.13 8.94 -8.67
N LEU A 197 7.25 7.73 -9.22
CA LEU A 197 8.51 7.01 -9.37
C LEU A 197 9.52 7.80 -10.20
N GLU A 198 9.07 8.42 -11.31
CA GLU A 198 9.90 9.26 -12.17
C GLU A 198 10.41 10.51 -11.41
N ALA A 199 9.50 11.21 -10.73
CA ALA A 199 9.85 12.40 -9.97
C ALA A 199 10.81 12.09 -8.81
N ALA A 200 10.57 11.00 -8.09
CA ALA A 200 11.42 10.55 -6.98
C ALA A 200 12.83 10.16 -7.46
N ALA A 201 12.91 9.43 -8.60
CA ALA A 201 14.19 9.03 -9.18
C ALA A 201 15.07 10.24 -9.56
N LYS A 202 14.48 11.30 -10.16
CA LYS A 202 15.19 12.55 -10.51
C LYS A 202 15.82 13.24 -9.30
N LYS A 203 15.23 13.09 -8.11
CA LYS A 203 15.74 13.69 -6.86
C LYS A 203 16.46 12.70 -5.95
N ASN A 204 16.74 11.48 -6.45
CA ASN A 204 17.36 10.40 -5.69
C ASN A 204 16.62 10.08 -4.38
N ILE A 205 15.29 10.18 -4.40
CA ILE A 205 14.40 9.79 -3.29
C ILE A 205 14.04 8.32 -3.47
N ALA A 206 14.15 7.52 -2.42
CA ALA A 206 13.82 6.11 -2.47
C ALA A 206 12.30 5.87 -2.57
N THR A 207 11.92 4.80 -3.24
CA THR A 207 10.53 4.38 -3.38
C THR A 207 10.31 2.96 -2.92
N THR A 208 9.32 2.76 -2.07
CA THR A 208 8.89 1.46 -1.58
C THR A 208 7.42 1.24 -1.92
N ILE A 209 7.05 0.02 -2.26
CA ILE A 209 5.75 -0.25 -2.85
C ILE A 209 4.86 -1.07 -1.91
N MET A 210 3.60 -0.68 -1.84
CA MET A 210 2.51 -1.45 -1.20
C MET A 210 1.37 -1.71 -2.18
N LYS A 211 0.49 -2.67 -1.88
CA LYS A 211 -0.70 -3.02 -2.67
C LYS A 211 -0.38 -3.34 -4.14
N SER A 212 0.70 -4.05 -4.34
CA SER A 212 1.18 -4.52 -5.62
C SER A 212 0.27 -5.58 -6.26
N ASP A 213 -0.44 -6.35 -5.44
CA ASP A 213 -1.42 -7.33 -5.87
C ASP A 213 -2.84 -6.83 -5.57
N PRO A 214 -3.54 -6.27 -6.56
CA PRO A 214 -4.86 -5.66 -6.36
C PRO A 214 -5.98 -6.66 -6.04
N LEU A 215 -5.81 -7.95 -6.37
CA LEU A 215 -6.80 -9.01 -6.13
C LEU A 215 -6.42 -10.01 -5.04
N GLY A 216 -5.18 -10.05 -4.61
CA GLY A 216 -4.69 -11.08 -3.68
C GLY A 216 -5.54 -11.22 -2.43
N ARG A 217 -6.01 -10.11 -1.89
CA ARG A 217 -6.85 -10.13 -0.69
C ARG A 217 -8.22 -10.77 -0.91
N TYR A 218 -8.77 -10.67 -2.10
CA TYR A 218 -10.02 -11.33 -2.46
C TYR A 218 -9.84 -12.84 -2.48
N PHE A 219 -8.84 -13.32 -3.20
CA PHE A 219 -8.58 -14.75 -3.32
C PHE A 219 -8.20 -15.39 -1.97
N GLU A 220 -7.40 -14.70 -1.14
CA GLU A 220 -7.10 -15.14 0.22
C GLU A 220 -8.36 -15.33 1.08
N MET A 221 -9.27 -14.35 1.01
CA MET A 221 -10.50 -14.42 1.81
C MET A 221 -11.49 -15.47 1.28
N LYS A 222 -11.59 -15.64 -0.04
CA LYS A 222 -12.39 -16.69 -0.66
C LYS A 222 -11.93 -18.06 -0.17
N ALA A 223 -10.64 -18.34 -0.28
CA ALA A 223 -10.05 -19.60 0.18
C ALA A 223 -10.26 -19.83 1.69
N ARG A 224 -10.11 -18.79 2.50
CA ARG A 224 -10.35 -18.89 3.95
C ARG A 224 -11.79 -19.24 4.28
N MET A 225 -12.76 -18.64 3.58
CA MET A 225 -14.17 -18.94 3.81
C MET A 225 -14.55 -20.36 3.37
N GLU A 226 -13.97 -20.84 2.28
CA GLU A 226 -14.13 -22.22 1.84
C GLU A 226 -13.61 -23.18 2.92
N GLN A 227 -12.41 -22.96 3.45
CA GLN A 227 -11.85 -23.74 4.56
C GLN A 227 -12.71 -23.69 5.85
N MET A 228 -13.26 -22.53 6.20
CA MET A 228 -14.15 -22.40 7.35
C MET A 228 -15.44 -23.19 7.16
N LYS A 229 -16.03 -23.15 5.95
CA LYS A 229 -17.21 -23.96 5.60
C LYS A 229 -16.93 -25.46 5.70
N GLU A 230 -15.79 -25.91 5.18
CA GLU A 230 -15.36 -27.32 5.24
C GLU A 230 -15.21 -27.80 6.69
N LYS A 231 -14.78 -26.92 7.59
CA LYS A 231 -14.63 -27.20 9.04
C LYS A 231 -15.92 -27.04 9.84
N GLY A 232 -17.04 -26.63 9.22
CA GLY A 232 -18.29 -26.34 9.90
C GLY A 232 -18.26 -25.11 10.80
N GLU A 233 -17.25 -24.23 10.62
CA GLU A 233 -17.10 -23.01 11.40
C GLU A 233 -18.04 -21.90 10.90
N THR A 234 -18.65 -21.16 11.80
CA THR A 234 -19.48 -19.99 11.46
C THR A 234 -18.61 -18.77 11.21
N VAL A 235 -18.88 -18.08 10.11
CA VAL A 235 -18.21 -16.81 9.77
C VAL A 235 -18.94 -15.66 10.48
N ASP A 236 -18.20 -14.81 11.23
CA ASP A 236 -18.77 -13.65 11.89
C ASP A 236 -19.37 -12.64 10.89
N GLU A 237 -20.39 -11.88 11.34
CA GLU A 237 -21.11 -10.94 10.48
C GLU A 237 -20.23 -9.84 9.83
N ARG A 238 -19.15 -9.43 10.51
CA ARG A 238 -18.23 -8.43 9.98
C ARG A 238 -17.44 -9.01 8.81
N THR A 239 -17.00 -10.24 8.94
CA THR A 239 -16.31 -11.00 7.88
C THR A 239 -17.27 -11.30 6.74
N GLN A 240 -18.52 -11.70 7.01
CA GLN A 240 -19.56 -11.91 5.98
C GLN A 240 -19.85 -10.62 5.21
N ARG A 241 -20.05 -9.49 5.89
CA ARG A 241 -20.25 -8.19 5.26
C ARG A 241 -19.05 -7.74 4.43
N TYR A 242 -17.85 -7.98 4.92
CA TYR A 242 -16.64 -7.66 4.18
C TYR A 242 -16.52 -8.51 2.91
N MET A 243 -16.86 -9.80 2.97
CA MET A 243 -16.84 -10.72 1.84
C MET A 243 -17.94 -10.46 0.82
N SER A 244 -19.16 -10.17 1.26
CA SER A 244 -20.25 -9.79 0.35
C SER A 244 -19.84 -8.62 -0.56
N ARG A 245 -19.07 -7.69 -0.01
CA ARG A 245 -18.50 -6.54 -0.72
C ARG A 245 -17.47 -6.92 -1.77
N MET A 246 -16.69 -7.96 -1.48
CA MET A 246 -15.62 -8.41 -2.39
C MET A 246 -16.16 -9.39 -3.43
N VAL A 247 -17.19 -10.18 -3.10
CA VAL A 247 -17.80 -11.17 -3.98
C VAL A 247 -18.37 -10.55 -5.25
N GLU A 248 -18.99 -9.37 -5.16
CA GLU A 248 -19.58 -8.73 -6.33
C GLU A 248 -18.50 -8.20 -7.30
N THR A 249 -17.46 -7.60 -6.76
CA THR A 249 -16.28 -7.21 -7.55
C THR A 249 -15.59 -8.42 -8.15
N ALA A 250 -15.53 -9.52 -7.42
CA ALA A 250 -14.88 -10.74 -7.85
C ALA A 250 -15.70 -11.55 -8.84
N LYS A 251 -17.03 -11.58 -8.74
CA LYS A 251 -17.89 -12.15 -9.79
C LYS A 251 -17.67 -11.47 -11.14
N LYS A 252 -17.51 -10.12 -11.11
CA LYS A 252 -17.14 -9.36 -12.30
C LYS A 252 -15.73 -9.77 -12.80
N ALA A 253 -14.78 -9.96 -11.87
CA ALA A 253 -13.44 -10.42 -12.20
C ALA A 253 -13.40 -11.88 -12.66
N GLU A 254 -14.17 -12.79 -12.04
CA GLU A 254 -14.26 -14.20 -12.46
C GLU A 254 -14.74 -14.34 -13.89
N SER A 255 -15.81 -13.64 -14.28
CA SER A 255 -16.30 -13.62 -15.66
C SER A 255 -15.22 -13.18 -16.66
N PHE A 256 -14.45 -12.16 -16.30
CA PHE A 256 -13.35 -11.67 -17.12
C PHE A 256 -12.18 -12.67 -17.15
N LEU A 257 -11.80 -13.22 -16.02
CA LEU A 257 -10.73 -14.23 -15.91
C LEU A 257 -11.05 -15.45 -16.77
N GLN A 258 -12.32 -15.92 -16.77
CA GLN A 258 -12.80 -17.01 -17.62
C GLN A 258 -12.76 -16.64 -19.10
N LYS A 259 -13.26 -15.45 -19.49
CA LYS A 259 -13.29 -14.98 -20.87
C LYS A 259 -11.88 -14.86 -21.48
N ASN A 260 -10.89 -14.51 -20.69
CA ASN A 260 -9.51 -14.35 -21.12
C ASN A 260 -8.59 -15.54 -20.77
N ASN A 261 -9.18 -16.68 -20.39
CA ASN A 261 -8.46 -17.91 -20.02
C ASN A 261 -7.45 -17.75 -18.89
N LEU A 262 -7.67 -16.78 -18.00
CA LEU A 262 -6.87 -16.52 -16.80
C LEU A 262 -7.43 -17.37 -15.64
N LYS A 263 -7.00 -18.62 -15.54
CA LYS A 263 -7.63 -19.60 -14.63
C LYS A 263 -7.02 -19.65 -13.23
N ASP A 264 -5.73 -19.32 -13.10
CA ASP A 264 -5.04 -19.42 -11.82
C ASP A 264 -4.74 -18.03 -11.22
N PRO A 265 -5.41 -17.68 -10.11
CA PRO A 265 -5.14 -16.43 -9.39
C PRO A 265 -3.67 -16.27 -8.96
N ARG A 266 -2.94 -17.37 -8.74
CA ARG A 266 -1.53 -17.35 -8.34
C ARG A 266 -0.63 -16.88 -9.48
N GLU A 267 -0.97 -17.24 -10.73
CA GLU A 267 -0.24 -16.73 -11.90
C GLU A 267 -0.42 -15.23 -12.07
N ILE A 268 -1.65 -14.73 -11.87
CA ILE A 268 -1.92 -13.28 -11.91
C ILE A 268 -1.16 -12.56 -10.81
N LYS A 269 -1.18 -13.10 -9.58
CA LYS A 269 -0.41 -12.55 -8.45
C LYS A 269 1.09 -12.51 -8.79
N THR A 270 1.65 -13.59 -9.30
CA THR A 270 3.05 -13.68 -9.69
C THR A 270 3.41 -12.62 -10.71
N ALA A 271 2.62 -12.49 -11.78
CA ALA A 271 2.83 -11.49 -12.82
C ALA A 271 2.68 -10.05 -12.26
N ALA A 272 1.71 -9.81 -11.37
CA ALA A 272 1.52 -8.51 -10.73
C ALA A 272 2.74 -8.10 -9.87
N LEU A 273 3.33 -9.03 -9.11
CA LEU A 273 4.52 -8.77 -8.31
C LEU A 273 5.74 -8.53 -9.19
N LYS A 274 5.94 -9.34 -10.25
CA LYS A 274 7.01 -9.15 -11.22
C LYS A 274 6.88 -7.83 -11.98
N PHE A 275 5.65 -7.38 -12.30
CA PHE A 275 5.42 -6.06 -12.90
C PHE A 275 6.06 -4.95 -12.05
N VAL A 276 5.87 -5.00 -10.74
CA VAL A 276 6.45 -4.01 -9.81
C VAL A 276 7.97 -4.17 -9.72
N LEU A 277 8.47 -5.40 -9.56
CA LEU A 277 9.90 -5.70 -9.45
C LEU A 277 10.68 -5.33 -10.72
N ASN A 278 10.04 -5.43 -11.91
CA ASN A 278 10.65 -5.09 -13.19
C ASN A 278 10.85 -3.57 -13.39
N ASN A 279 10.25 -2.73 -12.57
CA ASN A 279 10.46 -1.29 -12.65
C ASN A 279 11.74 -0.88 -11.90
N PRO A 280 12.81 -0.41 -12.61
CA PRO A 280 14.09 -0.10 -11.98
C PRO A 280 14.03 1.11 -11.03
N LYS A 281 12.95 1.89 -11.06
CA LYS A 281 12.71 3.02 -10.16
C LYS A 281 12.06 2.58 -8.83
N VAL A 282 11.68 1.31 -8.70
CA VAL A 282 11.21 0.71 -7.44
C VAL A 282 12.41 0.17 -6.69
N ASN A 283 12.63 0.61 -5.45
CA ASN A 283 13.77 0.12 -4.66
C ASN A 283 13.42 -1.15 -3.87
N THR A 284 12.21 -1.24 -3.31
CA THR A 284 11.76 -2.47 -2.64
C THR A 284 10.25 -2.61 -2.69
N LEU A 285 9.80 -3.86 -2.76
CA LEU A 285 8.40 -4.26 -2.76
C LEU A 285 8.04 -4.89 -1.41
N ASN A 286 7.18 -4.22 -0.62
CA ASN A 286 6.77 -4.72 0.69
C ASN A 286 5.70 -5.80 0.56
N LEU A 287 6.04 -7.02 0.95
CA LEU A 287 5.15 -8.18 0.93
C LEU A 287 4.81 -8.67 2.33
N ALA A 288 3.65 -9.30 2.44
CA ALA A 288 3.16 -9.94 3.64
C ALA A 288 3.49 -11.43 3.61
N PHE A 289 4.34 -11.91 4.53
CA PHE A 289 4.70 -13.32 4.68
C PHE A 289 3.88 -13.94 5.81
N ASN A 290 2.75 -14.57 5.50
CA ASN A 290 1.85 -15.13 6.52
C ASN A 290 2.28 -16.54 7.00
N ASN A 291 3.02 -17.25 6.16
CA ASN A 291 3.48 -18.64 6.39
C ASN A 291 4.78 -18.91 5.62
N PHE A 292 5.30 -20.10 5.79
CA PHE A 292 6.54 -20.53 5.14
C PHE A 292 6.43 -20.71 3.61
N ASP A 293 5.22 -21.02 3.10
CA ASP A 293 5.00 -21.14 1.65
C ASP A 293 5.12 -19.78 0.94
N ASP A 294 4.71 -18.70 1.63
CA ASP A 294 4.89 -17.35 1.11
C ASP A 294 6.38 -17.03 0.87
N ILE A 295 7.29 -17.56 1.69
CA ILE A 295 8.73 -17.37 1.52
C ILE A 295 9.16 -17.97 0.19
N SER A 296 8.82 -19.24 -0.06
CA SER A 296 9.16 -19.93 -1.31
C SER A 296 8.53 -19.25 -2.53
N ASN A 297 7.27 -18.80 -2.40
CA ASN A 297 6.54 -18.21 -3.50
C ASN A 297 7.01 -16.81 -3.86
N PHE A 298 7.43 -16.00 -2.90
CA PHE A 298 7.81 -14.62 -3.16
C PHE A 298 9.30 -14.45 -3.41
N LEU A 299 10.18 -15.11 -2.64
CA LEU A 299 11.61 -14.87 -2.78
C LEU A 299 12.19 -15.42 -4.10
N LYS A 300 11.56 -16.43 -4.71
CA LYS A 300 11.92 -16.87 -6.06
C LYS A 300 11.76 -15.77 -7.12
N LEU A 301 10.96 -14.71 -6.82
CA LEU A 301 10.71 -13.59 -7.72
C LEU A 301 11.80 -12.51 -7.63
N SER A 302 12.67 -12.54 -6.62
CA SER A 302 13.77 -11.60 -6.48
C SER A 302 14.69 -11.66 -7.71
N GLY A 303 14.98 -10.50 -8.30
CA GLY A 303 15.78 -10.36 -9.51
C GLY A 303 15.13 -10.94 -10.78
N SER A 304 13.82 -11.24 -10.79
CA SER A 304 13.13 -11.79 -11.96
C SER A 304 12.34 -10.73 -12.73
N GLY A 305 12.50 -10.71 -14.05
CA GLY A 305 11.70 -9.89 -14.96
C GLY A 305 10.37 -10.56 -15.35
N LEU A 306 9.47 -9.79 -15.99
CA LEU A 306 8.27 -10.31 -16.64
C LEU A 306 8.62 -10.94 -17.98
N ASP A 307 8.19 -12.15 -18.23
CA ASP A 307 8.16 -12.73 -19.57
C ASP A 307 6.98 -12.20 -20.41
N GLN A 308 6.94 -12.52 -21.71
CA GLN A 308 5.88 -12.02 -22.60
C GLN A 308 4.51 -12.58 -22.23
N THR A 309 4.43 -13.81 -21.74
CA THR A 309 3.18 -14.45 -21.30
C THR A 309 2.61 -13.73 -20.08
N GLU A 310 3.46 -13.42 -19.10
CA GLU A 310 3.07 -12.68 -17.90
C GLU A 310 2.63 -11.25 -18.22
N LYS A 311 3.32 -10.57 -19.16
CA LYS A 311 2.91 -9.24 -19.66
C LYS A 311 1.52 -9.29 -20.32
N ASN A 312 1.27 -10.29 -21.16
CA ASN A 312 -0.01 -10.48 -21.81
C ASN A 312 -1.14 -10.76 -20.80
N LYS A 313 -0.88 -11.59 -19.79
CA LYS A 313 -1.84 -11.86 -18.68
C LYS A 313 -2.20 -10.60 -17.93
N LEU A 314 -1.22 -9.75 -17.59
CA LEU A 314 -1.47 -8.47 -16.91
C LEU A 314 -2.24 -7.48 -17.78
N ALA A 315 -1.92 -7.38 -19.07
CA ALA A 315 -2.62 -6.50 -20.00
C ALA A 315 -4.09 -6.91 -20.17
N ALA A 316 -4.35 -8.20 -20.37
CA ALA A 316 -5.70 -8.74 -20.46
C ALA A 316 -6.51 -8.50 -19.17
N PHE A 317 -5.88 -8.65 -18.02
CA PHE A 317 -6.50 -8.35 -16.72
C PHE A 317 -6.79 -6.85 -16.56
N GLU A 318 -5.86 -5.97 -16.94
CA GLU A 318 -6.03 -4.51 -16.88
C GLU A 318 -7.19 -4.05 -17.76
N GLU A 319 -7.29 -4.58 -18.98
CA GLU A 319 -8.33 -4.23 -19.95
C GLU A 319 -9.73 -4.54 -19.42
N GLY A 320 -9.93 -5.70 -18.83
CA GLY A 320 -11.25 -6.10 -18.36
C GLY A 320 -11.59 -5.58 -16.97
N PHE A 321 -10.68 -5.68 -16.04
CA PHE A 321 -10.95 -5.33 -14.65
C PHE A 321 -10.76 -3.83 -14.37
N GLY A 322 -9.78 -3.21 -14.99
CA GLY A 322 -9.49 -1.79 -14.81
C GLY A 322 -10.63 -0.85 -15.20
N GLN A 323 -11.56 -1.31 -16.05
CA GLN A 323 -12.74 -0.55 -16.50
C GLN A 323 -13.96 -0.71 -15.57
N LEU A 324 -13.96 -1.64 -14.63
CA LEU A 324 -15.12 -1.99 -13.81
C LEU A 324 -15.32 -1.08 -12.59
N TYR A 325 -14.32 -0.32 -12.18
CA TYR A 325 -14.41 0.58 -11.02
C TYR A 325 -13.38 1.70 -11.07
N CYS A 326 -13.63 2.77 -10.34
CA CYS A 326 -12.65 3.84 -10.17
C CYS A 326 -11.42 3.34 -9.40
N ARG A 327 -10.24 3.51 -9.99
CA ARG A 327 -8.98 3.01 -9.45
C ARG A 327 -8.62 3.70 -8.14
N HIS A 328 -8.10 2.94 -7.20
CA HIS A 328 -7.68 3.47 -5.91
C HIS A 328 -6.56 4.51 -6.07
N ALA A 329 -6.78 5.72 -5.54
CA ALA A 329 -5.84 6.84 -5.64
C ALA A 329 -5.54 7.33 -7.08
N CYS A 330 -6.41 7.08 -8.06
CA CYS A 330 -6.18 7.46 -9.46
C CYS A 330 -6.21 8.99 -9.65
N GLY A 331 -7.35 9.65 -9.44
CA GLY A 331 -7.51 11.10 -9.62
C GLY A 331 -7.33 11.66 -11.05
N LEU A 332 -7.16 10.80 -12.08
CA LEU A 332 -6.88 11.23 -13.44
C LEU A 332 -7.95 12.17 -14.04
N CYS A 333 -9.23 11.95 -13.67
CA CYS A 333 -10.33 12.78 -14.15
C CYS A 333 -10.52 14.06 -13.33
N GLU A 334 -9.92 14.18 -12.14
CA GLU A 334 -10.07 15.34 -11.26
C GLU A 334 -9.33 16.56 -11.82
N SER A 335 -8.13 16.36 -12.34
CA SER A 335 -7.33 17.42 -12.98
C SER A 335 -7.93 17.97 -14.26
N SER A 336 -8.84 17.22 -14.90
CA SER A 336 -9.53 17.62 -16.15
C SER A 336 -10.95 18.11 -15.89
N CYS A 337 -11.41 18.15 -14.65
CA CYS A 337 -12.77 18.56 -14.30
C CYS A 337 -12.84 20.09 -14.18
N PRO A 338 -13.62 20.79 -15.04
CA PRO A 338 -13.72 22.24 -14.98
C PRO A 338 -14.44 22.77 -13.71
N HIS A 339 -14.97 21.87 -12.89
CA HIS A 339 -15.73 22.17 -11.69
C HIS A 339 -15.09 21.61 -10.40
N ASP A 340 -13.83 21.20 -10.46
CA ASP A 340 -13.08 20.59 -9.34
C ASP A 340 -13.84 19.46 -8.60
N VAL A 341 -14.64 18.70 -9.36
CA VAL A 341 -15.42 17.59 -8.78
C VAL A 341 -14.45 16.47 -8.35
N PRO A 342 -14.47 16.05 -7.08
CA PRO A 342 -13.62 14.97 -6.57
C PRO A 342 -14.11 13.59 -7.05
N VAL A 343 -13.97 13.34 -8.37
CA VAL A 343 -14.56 12.18 -9.06
C VAL A 343 -14.10 10.87 -8.46
N ASN A 344 -12.82 10.74 -8.10
CA ASN A 344 -12.31 9.53 -7.47
C ASN A 344 -13.02 9.23 -6.13
N THR A 345 -13.26 10.27 -5.36
CA THR A 345 -13.98 10.18 -4.08
C THR A 345 -15.43 9.79 -4.29
N ILE A 346 -16.13 10.43 -5.24
CA ILE A 346 -17.53 10.15 -5.57
C ILE A 346 -17.69 8.72 -6.09
N MET A 347 -16.87 8.30 -7.06
CA MET A 347 -16.92 6.95 -7.61
C MET A 347 -16.60 5.88 -6.56
N ARG A 348 -15.75 6.21 -5.59
CA ARG A 348 -15.46 5.35 -4.45
C ARG A 348 -16.66 5.23 -3.50
N TYR A 349 -17.35 6.34 -3.21
CA TYR A 349 -18.57 6.31 -2.42
C TYR A 349 -19.69 5.59 -3.16
N ASN A 350 -19.84 5.81 -4.47
CA ASN A 350 -20.80 5.07 -5.28
C ASN A 350 -20.51 3.57 -5.27
N HIS A 351 -19.25 3.17 -5.45
CA HIS A 351 -18.86 1.77 -5.33
C HIS A 351 -19.16 1.19 -3.94
N TYR A 352 -18.91 1.96 -2.88
CA TYR A 352 -19.27 1.54 -1.52
C TYR A 352 -20.78 1.50 -1.32
N PHE A 353 -21.52 2.42 -1.90
CA PHE A 353 -22.98 2.46 -1.83
C PHE A 353 -23.60 1.26 -2.55
N GLU A 354 -23.21 1.01 -3.79
CA GLU A 354 -23.69 -0.12 -4.58
C GLU A 354 -23.26 -1.48 -4.02
N ALA A 355 -21.99 -1.58 -3.60
CA ALA A 355 -21.44 -2.83 -3.09
C ALA A 355 -21.90 -3.16 -1.66
N HIS A 356 -22.46 -2.20 -0.91
CA HIS A 356 -22.62 -2.35 0.54
C HIS A 356 -24.04 -2.38 1.03
N ALA A 357 -25.03 -2.03 0.18
CA ALA A 357 -26.44 -1.87 0.59
C ALA A 357 -26.63 -1.03 1.88
N VAL A 358 -25.63 -0.23 2.29
CA VAL A 358 -25.67 0.63 3.48
C VAL A 358 -26.23 1.99 3.05
N LYS A 359 -27.47 1.95 2.56
CA LYS A 359 -28.14 3.12 1.97
C LYS A 359 -28.29 4.30 2.96
N ASN A 360 -28.53 4.02 4.24
CA ASN A 360 -28.97 5.08 5.16
C ASN A 360 -27.85 5.86 5.87
N SER A 361 -26.68 5.27 6.16
CA SER A 361 -25.61 5.98 6.86
C SER A 361 -24.67 6.75 5.94
N LEU A 362 -24.42 6.22 4.73
CA LEU A 362 -23.60 6.90 3.73
C LEU A 362 -24.33 8.09 3.12
N TRP A 363 -25.64 7.96 2.85
CA TRP A 363 -26.47 9.06 2.36
C TRP A 363 -26.54 10.21 3.36
N LYS A 364 -26.71 9.93 4.65
CA LYS A 364 -26.67 10.95 5.71
C LYS A 364 -25.29 11.62 5.81
N ASN A 365 -24.23 10.88 5.65
CA ASN A 365 -22.87 11.43 5.67
C ASN A 365 -22.55 12.26 4.42
N MET A 366 -23.09 11.89 3.28
CA MET A 366 -23.02 12.68 2.04
C MET A 366 -23.81 13.98 2.16
N GLN A 367 -25.03 13.95 2.72
CA GLN A 367 -25.84 15.15 2.95
C GLN A 367 -25.23 16.12 3.96
N ASN A 368 -24.51 15.62 4.96
CA ASN A 368 -23.82 16.45 5.95
C ASN A 368 -22.45 16.97 5.47
N SER A 369 -21.90 16.43 4.38
CA SER A 369 -20.75 17.02 3.71
C SER A 369 -21.27 18.10 2.76
N GLN A 370 -20.78 19.32 2.88
CA GLN A 370 -21.14 20.47 2.00
C GLN A 370 -20.80 20.23 0.51
N LEU A 371 -20.47 18.99 0.13
CA LEU A 371 -20.07 18.53 -1.20
C LEU A 371 -21.24 18.24 -2.15
N ILE A 372 -22.47 18.01 -1.66
CA ILE A 372 -23.59 17.63 -2.54
C ILE A 372 -24.19 18.83 -3.29
N MET A 373 -24.27 19.99 -2.65
CA MET A 373 -24.89 21.17 -3.28
C MET A 373 -24.20 21.62 -4.59
N PRO A 374 -22.85 21.68 -4.67
CA PRO A 374 -22.16 21.97 -5.92
C PRO A 374 -22.28 20.87 -6.97
N ILE A 375 -22.36 19.60 -6.56
CA ILE A 375 -22.38 18.43 -7.46
C ILE A 375 -23.70 18.35 -8.22
N THR A 376 -24.83 18.50 -7.54
CA THR A 376 -26.16 18.50 -8.18
C THR A 376 -26.30 19.66 -9.18
N ALA A 377 -25.81 20.84 -8.83
CA ALA A 377 -25.84 22.00 -9.71
C ALA A 377 -24.89 21.86 -10.91
N ALA A 378 -23.74 21.19 -10.74
CA ALA A 378 -22.78 20.94 -11.84
C ALA A 378 -23.27 19.87 -12.81
N ILE A 379 -23.91 18.81 -12.33
CA ILE A 379 -24.49 17.74 -13.16
C ILE A 379 -25.64 18.28 -14.01
N VAL A 380 -26.49 19.13 -13.46
CA VAL A 380 -27.60 19.75 -14.20
C VAL A 380 -27.13 20.77 -15.24
N ARG A 381 -26.01 21.46 -15.00
CA ARG A 381 -25.45 22.47 -15.96
C ARG A 381 -24.59 21.89 -17.05
N ALA A 382 -24.03 20.69 -16.87
CA ALA A 382 -23.07 20.12 -17.83
C ALA A 382 -23.69 19.48 -19.08
N GLY A 383 -25.00 19.34 -19.16
CA GLY A 383 -25.74 18.87 -20.35
C GLY A 383 -25.41 17.44 -20.78
N ALA A 384 -26.33 16.79 -21.48
CA ALA A 384 -26.34 15.37 -21.83
C ALA A 384 -25.20 14.86 -22.77
N ASN A 385 -24.24 15.69 -23.15
CA ASN A 385 -23.23 15.34 -24.15
C ASN A 385 -21.83 14.98 -23.61
N ASN A 386 -21.67 14.87 -22.29
CA ASN A 386 -20.38 14.50 -21.71
C ASN A 386 -20.42 13.03 -21.25
N PRO A 387 -19.62 12.12 -21.86
CA PRO A 387 -19.69 10.68 -21.56
C PRO A 387 -19.33 10.32 -20.10
N VAL A 388 -18.69 11.20 -19.34
CA VAL A 388 -18.40 11.02 -17.92
C VAL A 388 -19.69 11.10 -17.05
N LEU A 389 -20.75 11.72 -17.55
CA LEU A 389 -22.02 11.96 -16.84
C LEU A 389 -23.10 10.93 -17.10
N MET A 390 -22.91 10.03 -18.08
CA MET A 390 -23.92 8.99 -18.41
C MET A 390 -23.94 7.78 -17.48
N VAL A 391 -23.16 7.76 -16.40
CA VAL A 391 -23.04 6.58 -15.50
C VAL A 391 -24.04 6.63 -14.33
N PHE A 392 -24.85 7.68 -14.20
CA PHE A 392 -25.87 7.77 -13.16
C PHE A 392 -27.29 7.72 -13.74
N PRO A 393 -27.91 6.55 -13.86
CA PRO A 393 -29.35 6.52 -14.06
C PRO A 393 -30.01 7.00 -12.77
N TYR A 394 -30.57 8.20 -12.81
CA TYR A 394 -31.53 8.68 -11.83
C TYR A 394 -32.71 7.69 -11.82
N ARG A 395 -32.86 6.88 -10.78
CA ARG A 395 -34.10 6.19 -10.48
C ARG A 395 -34.71 6.88 -9.29
N ASP A 396 -35.82 7.53 -9.58
CA ASP A 396 -36.79 8.03 -8.57
C ASP A 396 -37.15 6.87 -7.64
N TYR A 397 -36.89 7.04 -6.35
CA TYR A 397 -37.54 6.39 -5.24
C TYR A 397 -37.60 7.37 -4.06
#